data_e6d93194206b33c143f08ffe3ce225e4
#
_entry.id   e6d93194206b33c143f08ffe3ce225e4
#
_cell.length_a   1.000
_cell.length_b   1.000
_cell.length_c   1.000
_cell.angle_alpha   90.00
_cell.angle_beta   90.00
_cell.angle_gamma   90.00
#
_symmetry.space_group_name_H-M   'P 1'
#
loop_
_entity.id
_entity.type
_entity.pdbx_description
1 polymer ?
#
loop_
_entity_poly.entity_id
_entity_poly.type
_entity_poly.pdbx_seq_one_letter_code
_entity_poly.pdbx_strand_id
1 'polypeptide(L)'
;MTIQEYLSSLRGKTAAVLGIGVSNTPLIELLCRNGVQVIACDKKSREDLGERAKQLEALGAHLQLGEGYLDDLRADVVFRTPGMRPDVPALLGAKARGSIVTSEMEIFFEVCPCTIIGVTGSDGKTTTTSIIAEMLRAAGKTVYLGGNIGHPLLCDAEKMQPEDFAVVELSSFQLLDMKRSPHIAVMTNLAPNHLDVHKDMDEYIAAKENIYLHQHEGDIAIFNEDNDITRKLSKKAAAWTRLFSRRKEVTDGAFLRGDTIVLRHDGCEEAVMQISDIRLPGMHNVENYLAAVTALDGLVPYEVMRETARTFVGVEHRIEPVRTIRGVQWYNDSIASSPTRTIAGLNAFNEKVILLAGGYDKHIPFAPLAPEVVKHVKLLILCGATADAIEKAVRECPDYHGSPEIVRCESLEDCVKTAYKRAVRGDIVTLSPACAAFDQFANFMERGKAFKKLVMGLGE
;
A
#
# COMPACT_ATOMS: atom_id res chain seq x y z
N MET A 1 7.80 -8.14 24.88
CA MET A 1 6.52 -8.78 25.31
C MET A 1 6.03 -9.67 24.17
N THR A 2 5.54 -10.86 24.48
CA THR A 2 4.90 -11.74 23.46
C THR A 2 3.44 -11.34 23.24
N ILE A 3 2.84 -11.77 22.11
CA ILE A 3 1.40 -11.55 21.86
C ILE A 3 0.52 -12.18 22.94
N GLN A 4 0.91 -13.34 23.50
CA GLN A 4 0.16 -14.01 24.56
C GLN A 4 0.24 -13.24 25.89
N GLU A 5 1.39 -12.66 26.23
CA GLU A 5 1.53 -11.77 27.38
C GLU A 5 0.67 -10.51 27.22
N TYR A 6 0.66 -9.92 26.01
CA TYR A 6 -0.17 -8.77 25.71
C TYR A 6 -1.66 -9.09 25.88
N LEU A 7 -2.15 -10.14 25.23
CA LEU A 7 -3.55 -10.58 25.33
C LEU A 7 -3.93 -10.91 26.78
N SER A 8 -3.04 -11.54 27.52
CA SER A 8 -3.25 -11.83 28.94
C SER A 8 -3.37 -10.56 29.78
N SER A 9 -2.64 -9.50 29.44
CA SER A 9 -2.72 -8.20 30.13
C SER A 9 -4.05 -7.47 29.92
N LEU A 10 -4.80 -7.86 28.90
CA LEU A 10 -6.14 -7.32 28.56
C LEU A 10 -7.29 -8.11 29.20
N ARG A 11 -7.04 -9.25 29.85
CA ARG A 11 -8.11 -10.01 30.52
C ARG A 11 -8.78 -9.18 31.62
N GLY A 12 -10.10 -9.16 31.59
CA GLY A 12 -10.92 -8.36 32.53
C GLY A 12 -10.95 -6.87 32.20
N LYS A 13 -10.30 -6.43 31.13
CA LYS A 13 -10.39 -5.07 30.60
C LYS A 13 -11.34 -5.00 29.42
N THR A 14 -11.80 -3.78 29.15
CA THR A 14 -12.61 -3.46 27.99
C THR A 14 -11.73 -2.85 26.90
N ALA A 15 -11.81 -3.39 25.68
CA ALA A 15 -11.16 -2.89 24.48
C ALA A 15 -12.19 -2.33 23.50
N ALA A 16 -12.09 -1.06 23.12
CA ALA A 16 -12.85 -0.48 22.03
C ALA A 16 -12.05 -0.57 20.74
N VAL A 17 -12.65 -1.10 19.66
CA VAL A 17 -12.00 -1.18 18.34
C VAL A 17 -12.78 -0.32 17.36
N LEU A 18 -12.16 0.73 16.84
CA LEU A 18 -12.79 1.74 15.99
C LEU A 18 -12.63 1.40 14.52
N GLY A 19 -13.75 1.14 13.85
CA GLY A 19 -13.82 0.73 12.44
C GLY A 19 -13.83 -0.80 12.29
N ILE A 20 -14.96 -1.33 11.79
CA ILE A 20 -15.14 -2.77 11.48
C ILE A 20 -14.75 -2.98 10.00
N GLY A 21 -13.48 -2.78 9.71
CA GLY A 21 -12.89 -2.92 8.38
C GLY A 21 -11.96 -4.13 8.26
N VAL A 22 -11.26 -4.22 7.12
CA VAL A 22 -10.33 -5.31 6.81
C VAL A 22 -9.25 -5.45 7.88
N SER A 23 -8.70 -4.33 8.37
CA SER A 23 -7.60 -4.35 9.35
C SER A 23 -8.07 -4.75 10.75
N ASN A 24 -9.22 -4.26 11.20
CA ASN A 24 -9.65 -4.39 12.58
C ASN A 24 -10.61 -5.56 12.85
N THR A 25 -11.26 -6.12 11.82
CA THR A 25 -12.12 -7.31 12.02
C THR A 25 -11.33 -8.49 12.60
N PRO A 26 -10.14 -8.87 12.08
CA PRO A 26 -9.33 -9.93 12.68
C PRO A 26 -8.88 -9.62 14.11
N LEU A 27 -8.59 -8.34 14.41
CA LEU A 27 -8.26 -7.91 15.76
C LEU A 27 -9.43 -8.11 16.72
N ILE A 28 -10.65 -7.71 16.33
CA ILE A 28 -11.86 -7.92 17.15
C ILE A 28 -12.03 -9.43 17.46
N GLU A 29 -11.91 -10.28 16.44
CA GLU A 29 -11.99 -11.73 16.61
C GLU A 29 -10.91 -12.27 17.55
N LEU A 30 -9.66 -11.81 17.40
CA LEU A 30 -8.54 -12.22 18.26
C LEU A 30 -8.81 -11.85 19.73
N LEU A 31 -9.24 -10.63 19.99
CA LEU A 31 -9.54 -10.13 21.33
C LEU A 31 -10.70 -10.92 21.97
N CYS A 32 -11.80 -11.12 21.24
CA CYS A 32 -12.96 -11.88 21.74
C CYS A 32 -12.58 -13.33 22.09
N ARG A 33 -11.83 -14.01 21.20
CA ARG A 33 -11.39 -15.40 21.44
C ARG A 33 -10.48 -15.55 22.67
N ASN A 34 -9.82 -14.46 23.06
CA ASN A 34 -8.93 -14.43 24.25
C ASN A 34 -9.65 -13.89 25.51
N GLY A 35 -10.97 -13.74 25.48
CA GLY A 35 -11.76 -13.35 26.64
C GLY A 35 -11.70 -11.88 27.03
N VAL A 36 -11.30 -11.01 26.10
CA VAL A 36 -11.35 -9.56 26.26
C VAL A 36 -12.77 -9.07 25.99
N GLN A 37 -13.29 -8.16 26.79
CA GLN A 37 -14.56 -7.48 26.52
C GLN A 37 -14.38 -6.49 25.38
N VAL A 38 -14.99 -6.73 24.23
CA VAL A 38 -14.80 -5.91 23.02
C VAL A 38 -16.01 -5.08 22.70
N ILE A 39 -15.82 -3.76 22.53
CA ILE A 39 -16.78 -2.84 21.92
C ILE A 39 -16.29 -2.55 20.50
N ALA A 40 -16.99 -3.07 19.51
CA ALA A 40 -16.67 -2.84 18.09
C ALA A 40 -17.51 -1.67 17.58
N CYS A 41 -16.83 -0.57 17.24
CA CYS A 41 -17.44 0.71 16.87
C CYS A 41 -17.31 0.96 15.36
N ASP A 42 -18.42 1.28 14.67
CA ASP A 42 -18.37 1.68 13.25
C ASP A 42 -19.47 2.69 12.93
N LYS A 43 -19.19 3.62 12.01
CA LYS A 43 -20.18 4.58 11.50
C LYS A 43 -21.28 3.91 10.64
N LYS A 44 -21.03 2.71 10.13
CA LYS A 44 -21.99 1.93 9.37
C LYS A 44 -23.12 1.45 10.27
N SER A 45 -24.30 1.27 9.66
CA SER A 45 -25.42 0.64 10.33
C SER A 45 -25.21 -0.87 10.46
N ARG A 46 -26.06 -1.52 11.25
CA ARG A 46 -26.08 -2.98 11.36
C ARG A 46 -26.43 -3.66 10.04
N GLU A 47 -27.34 -3.05 9.29
CA GLU A 47 -27.76 -3.50 7.97
C GLU A 47 -26.60 -3.45 6.97
N ASP A 48 -25.81 -2.36 6.99
CA ASP A 48 -24.63 -2.20 6.12
C ASP A 48 -23.51 -3.21 6.44
N LEU A 49 -23.38 -3.61 7.69
CA LEU A 49 -22.43 -4.64 8.12
C LEU A 49 -22.93 -6.06 7.82
N GLY A 50 -24.25 -6.25 7.74
CA GLY A 50 -24.91 -7.51 7.37
C GLY A 50 -24.44 -8.71 8.20
N GLU A 51 -24.00 -9.77 7.54
CA GLU A 51 -23.57 -11.02 8.17
C GLU A 51 -22.37 -10.84 9.10
N ARG A 52 -21.50 -9.85 8.82
CA ARG A 52 -20.33 -9.55 9.68
C ARG A 52 -20.75 -9.10 11.08
N ALA A 53 -21.81 -8.30 11.20
CA ALA A 53 -22.34 -7.90 12.50
C ALA A 53 -22.73 -9.11 13.33
N LYS A 54 -23.47 -10.05 12.75
CA LYS A 54 -23.91 -11.28 13.44
C LYS A 54 -22.72 -12.16 13.87
N GLN A 55 -21.70 -12.29 13.01
CA GLN A 55 -20.49 -13.06 13.32
C GLN A 55 -19.75 -12.48 14.52
N LEU A 56 -19.56 -11.16 14.59
CA LEU A 56 -18.86 -10.50 15.69
C LEU A 56 -19.66 -10.60 17.01
N GLU A 57 -20.99 -10.44 16.95
CA GLU A 57 -21.86 -10.63 18.12
C GLU A 57 -21.83 -12.08 18.63
N ALA A 58 -21.82 -13.06 17.73
CA ALA A 58 -21.70 -14.47 18.09
C ALA A 58 -20.36 -14.78 18.80
N LEU A 59 -19.31 -14.01 18.55
CA LEU A 59 -18.03 -14.06 19.27
C LEU A 59 -18.05 -13.29 20.59
N GLY A 60 -19.14 -12.61 20.93
CA GLY A 60 -19.29 -11.85 22.18
C GLY A 60 -18.92 -10.38 22.09
N ALA A 61 -18.67 -9.82 20.90
CA ALA A 61 -18.44 -8.40 20.73
C ALA A 61 -19.73 -7.58 20.93
N HIS A 62 -19.65 -6.48 21.67
CA HIS A 62 -20.71 -5.48 21.72
C HIS A 62 -20.55 -4.52 20.54
N LEU A 63 -21.63 -4.32 19.75
CA LEU A 63 -21.58 -3.43 18.60
C LEU A 63 -22.12 -2.04 18.95
N GLN A 64 -21.33 -0.99 18.70
CA GLN A 64 -21.72 0.42 18.81
C GLN A 64 -21.65 1.06 17.43
N LEU A 65 -22.80 1.22 16.78
CA LEU A 65 -22.91 1.49 15.34
C LEU A 65 -23.68 2.78 15.02
N GLY A 66 -23.47 3.30 13.80
CA GLY A 66 -24.20 4.45 13.29
C GLY A 66 -23.59 5.80 13.72
N GLU A 67 -24.39 6.88 13.71
CA GLU A 67 -23.91 8.25 13.93
C GLU A 67 -23.24 8.45 15.29
N GLY A 68 -23.74 7.80 16.36
CA GLY A 68 -23.20 7.88 17.72
C GLY A 68 -22.10 6.88 18.05
N TYR A 69 -21.46 6.25 17.08
CA TYR A 69 -20.50 5.15 17.30
C TYR A 69 -19.24 5.53 18.11
N LEU A 70 -18.99 6.82 18.32
CA LEU A 70 -17.90 7.33 19.15
C LEU A 70 -18.38 7.97 20.47
N ASP A 71 -19.72 7.97 20.70
CA ASP A 71 -20.28 8.59 21.89
C ASP A 71 -19.94 7.74 23.13
N ASP A 72 -19.59 8.44 24.23
CA ASP A 72 -19.27 7.83 25.52
C ASP A 72 -18.31 6.62 25.44
N LEU A 73 -17.24 6.79 24.67
CA LEU A 73 -16.22 5.76 24.45
C LEU A 73 -15.49 5.42 25.76
N ARG A 74 -16.03 4.47 26.53
CA ARG A 74 -15.48 4.00 27.81
C ARG A 74 -14.83 2.63 27.62
N ALA A 75 -13.52 2.63 27.52
CA ALA A 75 -12.71 1.42 27.43
C ALA A 75 -11.35 1.65 28.06
N ASP A 76 -10.73 0.59 28.57
CA ASP A 76 -9.35 0.64 29.08
C ASP A 76 -8.36 0.85 27.95
N VAL A 77 -8.60 0.22 26.79
CA VAL A 77 -7.79 0.33 25.59
C VAL A 77 -8.68 0.66 24.39
N VAL A 78 -8.24 1.60 23.55
CA VAL A 78 -8.93 2.01 22.34
C VAL A 78 -8.01 1.80 21.15
N PHE A 79 -8.38 0.88 20.27
CA PHE A 79 -7.70 0.63 19.00
C PHE A 79 -8.31 1.51 17.92
N ARG A 80 -7.58 2.54 17.49
CA ARG A 80 -8.03 3.38 16.38
C ARG A 80 -7.74 2.76 15.01
N THR A 81 -8.62 3.01 14.04
CA THR A 81 -8.29 2.72 12.63
C THR A 81 -7.29 3.74 12.08
N PRO A 82 -6.37 3.36 11.19
CA PRO A 82 -5.38 4.31 10.62
C PRO A 82 -6.00 5.56 9.99
N GLY A 83 -7.16 5.44 9.32
CA GLY A 83 -7.84 6.58 8.70
C GLY A 83 -8.47 7.58 9.67
N MET A 84 -8.51 7.29 10.97
CA MET A 84 -9.01 8.20 12.00
C MET A 84 -7.84 9.00 12.58
N ARG A 85 -7.97 10.33 12.57
CA ARG A 85 -6.96 11.20 13.22
C ARG A 85 -6.91 10.97 14.74
N PRO A 86 -5.72 11.01 15.36
CA PRO A 86 -5.57 10.78 16.82
C PRO A 86 -6.08 11.95 17.67
N ASP A 87 -6.35 13.10 17.07
CA ASP A 87 -6.81 14.33 17.71
C ASP A 87 -8.34 14.55 17.62
N VAL A 88 -9.12 13.57 17.20
CA VAL A 88 -10.58 13.67 17.24
C VAL A 88 -11.08 13.76 18.70
N PRO A 89 -12.12 14.56 18.98
CA PRO A 89 -12.60 14.80 20.35
C PRO A 89 -12.86 13.55 21.18
N ALA A 90 -13.44 12.51 20.56
CA ALA A 90 -13.73 11.24 21.21
C ALA A 90 -12.47 10.54 21.76
N LEU A 91 -11.38 10.51 20.96
CA LEU A 91 -10.10 9.91 21.36
C LEU A 91 -9.38 10.76 22.40
N LEU A 92 -9.41 12.09 22.27
CA LEU A 92 -8.87 13.00 23.31
C LEU A 92 -9.62 12.83 24.63
N GLY A 93 -10.96 12.72 24.58
CA GLY A 93 -11.78 12.45 25.75
C GLY A 93 -11.49 11.08 26.40
N ALA A 94 -11.26 10.03 25.59
CA ALA A 94 -10.87 8.72 26.08
C ALA A 94 -9.49 8.77 26.78
N LYS A 95 -8.50 9.40 26.15
CA LYS A 95 -7.17 9.62 26.74
C LYS A 95 -7.26 10.39 28.08
N ALA A 96 -8.07 11.45 28.14
CA ALA A 96 -8.27 12.23 29.37
C ALA A 96 -8.92 11.43 30.50
N ARG A 97 -9.70 10.37 30.19
CA ARG A 97 -10.27 9.44 31.17
C ARG A 97 -9.32 8.29 31.55
N GLY A 98 -8.10 8.24 30.99
CA GLY A 98 -7.10 7.23 31.30
C GLY A 98 -7.06 6.05 30.33
N SER A 99 -7.84 6.07 29.25
CA SER A 99 -7.77 5.03 28.20
C SER A 99 -6.43 5.07 27.49
N ILE A 100 -5.84 3.90 27.23
CA ILE A 100 -4.69 3.76 26.33
C ILE A 100 -5.23 3.78 24.90
N VAL A 101 -4.86 4.79 24.10
CA VAL A 101 -5.20 4.85 22.67
C VAL A 101 -4.03 4.35 21.87
N THR A 102 -4.25 3.33 21.06
CA THR A 102 -3.25 2.62 20.26
C THR A 102 -3.81 2.22 18.89
N SER A 103 -3.08 1.43 18.13
CA SER A 103 -3.51 0.83 16.87
C SER A 103 -3.05 -0.63 16.77
N GLU A 104 -3.62 -1.39 15.85
CA GLU A 104 -3.19 -2.76 15.55
C GLU A 104 -1.69 -2.80 15.22
N MET A 105 -1.22 -1.87 14.40
CA MET A 105 0.17 -1.78 13.96
C MET A 105 1.13 -1.42 15.12
N GLU A 106 0.73 -0.52 16.02
CA GLU A 106 1.53 -0.15 17.19
C GLU A 106 1.77 -1.36 18.10
N ILE A 107 0.71 -2.14 18.35
CA ILE A 107 0.82 -3.37 19.15
C ILE A 107 1.59 -4.45 18.40
N PHE A 108 1.42 -4.57 17.07
CA PHE A 108 2.22 -5.49 16.28
C PHE A 108 3.73 -5.23 16.48
N PHE A 109 4.17 -3.98 16.41
CA PHE A 109 5.58 -3.60 16.64
C PHE A 109 6.06 -3.89 18.08
N GLU A 110 5.15 -3.91 19.04
CA GLU A 110 5.48 -4.25 20.42
C GLU A 110 5.70 -5.73 20.66
N VAL A 111 4.93 -6.58 19.97
CA VAL A 111 4.88 -8.02 20.23
C VAL A 111 5.55 -8.87 19.17
N CYS A 112 5.96 -8.29 18.05
CA CYS A 112 6.62 -8.99 16.96
C CYS A 112 7.99 -9.53 17.42
N PRO A 113 8.22 -10.85 17.35
CA PRO A 113 9.49 -11.43 17.81
C PRO A 113 10.61 -11.34 16.78
N CYS A 114 10.29 -11.04 15.51
CA CYS A 114 11.23 -11.09 14.40
C CYS A 114 11.69 -9.71 13.94
N THR A 115 12.65 -9.68 13.02
CA THR A 115 13.15 -8.43 12.43
C THR A 115 12.06 -7.75 11.60
N ILE A 116 11.72 -6.52 11.96
CA ILE A 116 10.77 -5.69 11.21
C ILE A 116 11.54 -4.78 10.25
N ILE A 117 11.20 -4.84 8.96
CA ILE A 117 11.65 -3.93 7.91
C ILE A 117 10.46 -3.07 7.52
N GLY A 118 10.49 -1.78 7.86
CA GLY A 118 9.40 -0.83 7.58
C GLY A 118 9.73 0.07 6.41
N VAL A 119 8.79 0.24 5.48
CA VAL A 119 8.95 1.09 4.30
C VAL A 119 7.89 2.18 4.28
N THR A 120 8.32 3.45 4.22
CA THR A 120 7.42 4.61 4.03
C THR A 120 7.94 5.53 2.92
N GLY A 121 7.14 6.53 2.57
CA GLY A 121 7.44 7.55 1.56
C GLY A 121 6.16 8.06 0.89
N SER A 122 6.28 8.99 -0.02
CA SER A 122 5.17 9.42 -0.87
C SER A 122 4.91 8.39 -1.97
N ASP A 123 5.94 8.03 -2.72
CA ASP A 123 5.90 7.06 -3.82
C ASP A 123 6.87 5.89 -3.60
N GLY A 124 6.71 4.81 -4.37
CA GLY A 124 7.60 3.65 -4.34
C GLY A 124 7.42 2.68 -3.18
N LYS A 125 6.68 3.02 -2.12
CA LYS A 125 6.49 2.17 -0.92
C LYS A 125 6.15 0.72 -1.26
N THR A 126 5.03 0.50 -1.94
CA THR A 126 4.51 -0.84 -2.25
C THR A 126 5.51 -1.66 -3.05
N THR A 127 6.12 -1.05 -4.07
CA THR A 127 7.10 -1.73 -4.91
C THR A 127 8.35 -2.10 -4.11
N THR A 128 8.92 -1.15 -3.33
CA THR A 128 10.08 -1.41 -2.49
C THR A 128 9.80 -2.48 -1.45
N THR A 129 8.65 -2.41 -0.74
CA THR A 129 8.23 -3.41 0.23
C THR A 129 8.12 -4.80 -0.39
N SER A 130 7.56 -4.89 -1.61
CA SER A 130 7.40 -6.16 -2.32
C SER A 130 8.73 -6.72 -2.82
N ILE A 131 9.63 -5.87 -3.34
CA ILE A 131 10.99 -6.27 -3.76
C ILE A 131 11.76 -6.85 -2.56
N ILE A 132 11.73 -6.16 -1.40
CA ILE A 132 12.38 -6.62 -0.16
C ILE A 132 11.83 -7.98 0.24
N ALA A 133 10.50 -8.13 0.29
CA ALA A 133 9.87 -9.39 0.68
C ALA A 133 10.22 -10.54 -0.27
N GLU A 134 10.24 -10.27 -1.58
CA GLU A 134 10.54 -11.29 -2.58
C GLU A 134 12.03 -11.71 -2.55
N MET A 135 12.96 -10.78 -2.38
CA MET A 135 14.38 -11.08 -2.22
C MET A 135 14.64 -11.94 -0.97
N LEU A 136 13.99 -11.63 0.15
CA LEU A 136 14.09 -12.45 1.37
C LEU A 136 13.53 -13.86 1.16
N ARG A 137 12.36 -13.98 0.51
CA ARG A 137 11.77 -15.30 0.18
C ARG A 137 12.67 -16.10 -0.75
N ALA A 138 13.21 -15.45 -1.79
CA ALA A 138 14.15 -16.09 -2.70
C ALA A 138 15.43 -16.55 -2.01
N ALA A 139 15.83 -15.89 -0.92
CA ALA A 139 16.92 -16.31 -0.05
C ALA A 139 16.51 -17.40 0.99
N GLY A 140 15.30 -17.96 0.88
CA GLY A 140 14.81 -19.03 1.76
C GLY A 140 14.35 -18.55 3.14
N LYS A 141 14.08 -17.24 3.32
CA LYS A 141 13.58 -16.72 4.59
C LYS A 141 12.05 -16.79 4.66
N THR A 142 11.51 -17.02 5.85
CA THR A 142 10.09 -16.86 6.13
C THR A 142 9.76 -15.38 6.23
N VAL A 143 8.78 -14.91 5.44
CA VAL A 143 8.46 -13.49 5.33
C VAL A 143 6.96 -13.23 5.50
N TYR A 144 6.62 -12.41 6.47
CA TYR A 144 5.29 -11.88 6.71
C TYR A 144 5.19 -10.48 6.09
N LEU A 145 4.34 -10.33 5.09
CA LEU A 145 4.16 -9.09 4.35
C LEU A 145 2.83 -8.44 4.72
N GLY A 146 2.85 -7.19 5.19
CA GLY A 146 1.63 -6.51 5.60
C GLY A 146 1.74 -5.01 5.77
N GLY A 147 0.86 -4.45 6.61
CA GLY A 147 0.76 -3.02 6.88
C GLY A 147 -0.32 -2.34 6.05
N ASN A 148 0.03 -1.30 5.30
CA ASN A 148 -0.90 -0.60 4.40
C ASN A 148 -1.27 -1.43 3.15
N ILE A 149 -0.61 -2.56 2.97
CA ILE A 149 -0.85 -3.58 1.94
C ILE A 149 -0.99 -4.95 2.61
N GLY A 150 -1.46 -5.95 1.86
CA GLY A 150 -1.57 -7.31 2.38
C GLY A 150 -2.67 -7.46 3.44
N HIS A 151 -2.36 -8.16 4.53
CA HIS A 151 -3.28 -8.43 5.64
C HIS A 151 -2.71 -7.90 6.97
N PRO A 152 -3.56 -7.73 8.00
CA PRO A 152 -3.11 -7.33 9.33
C PRO A 152 -2.18 -8.37 9.94
N LEU A 153 -1.04 -7.94 10.46
CA LEU A 153 0.03 -8.84 10.91
C LEU A 153 -0.06 -9.26 12.38
N LEU A 154 -0.79 -8.51 13.20
CA LEU A 154 -0.89 -8.80 14.63
C LEU A 154 -1.43 -10.21 14.93
N CYS A 155 -2.40 -10.66 14.12
CA CYS A 155 -2.97 -12.01 14.25
C CYS A 155 -2.01 -13.14 13.87
N ASP A 156 -0.94 -12.84 13.15
CA ASP A 156 0.09 -13.81 12.78
C ASP A 156 1.30 -13.78 13.74
N ALA A 157 1.37 -12.82 14.66
CA ALA A 157 2.51 -12.65 15.56
C ALA A 157 2.83 -13.90 16.40
N GLU A 158 1.81 -14.71 16.73
CA GLU A 158 2.00 -16.00 17.44
C GLU A 158 2.76 -17.04 16.62
N LYS A 159 2.71 -16.97 15.29
CA LYS A 159 3.35 -17.92 14.38
C LYS A 159 4.79 -17.51 14.05
N MET A 160 5.13 -16.24 14.27
CA MET A 160 6.43 -15.68 13.91
C MET A 160 7.53 -16.17 14.85
N GLN A 161 8.70 -16.42 14.28
CA GLN A 161 9.90 -16.83 15.00
C GLN A 161 10.96 -15.71 14.92
N PRO A 162 11.93 -15.64 15.84
CA PRO A 162 12.98 -14.60 15.85
C PRO A 162 13.81 -14.50 14.54
N GLU A 163 13.96 -15.61 13.82
CA GLU A 163 14.68 -15.72 12.55
C GLU A 163 13.87 -15.30 11.31
N ASP A 164 12.56 -15.07 11.47
CA ASP A 164 11.67 -14.62 10.42
C ASP A 164 11.81 -13.11 10.15
N PHE A 165 11.13 -12.64 9.11
CA PHE A 165 11.08 -11.22 8.75
C PHE A 165 9.64 -10.75 8.61
N ALA A 166 9.34 -9.60 9.20
CA ALA A 166 8.12 -8.83 8.93
C ALA A 166 8.45 -7.64 8.04
N VAL A 167 7.95 -7.63 6.80
CA VAL A 167 8.15 -6.53 5.85
C VAL A 167 6.86 -5.73 5.77
N VAL A 168 6.91 -4.45 6.20
CA VAL A 168 5.72 -3.67 6.50
C VAL A 168 5.70 -2.37 5.70
N GLU A 169 4.66 -2.19 4.86
CA GLU A 169 4.38 -0.89 4.27
C GLU A 169 3.68 0.02 5.29
N LEU A 170 4.22 1.21 5.53
CA LEU A 170 3.67 2.16 6.50
C LEU A 170 3.20 3.44 5.83
N SER A 171 1.90 3.74 5.97
CA SER A 171 1.31 5.01 5.57
C SER A 171 1.59 6.11 6.60
N SER A 172 1.45 7.39 6.19
CA SER A 172 1.54 8.51 7.13
C SER A 172 0.46 8.47 8.22
N PHE A 173 -0.69 7.88 7.93
CA PHE A 173 -1.80 7.73 8.88
C PHE A 173 -1.51 6.71 9.99
N GLN A 174 -0.81 5.62 9.65
CA GLN A 174 -0.35 4.64 10.62
C GLN A 174 0.75 5.24 11.51
N LEU A 175 1.67 5.99 10.90
CA LEU A 175 2.81 6.59 11.58
C LEU A 175 2.47 7.84 12.40
N LEU A 176 1.29 8.48 12.20
CA LEU A 176 0.98 9.84 12.72
C LEU A 176 1.20 10.03 14.23
N ASP A 177 0.94 9.01 15.04
CA ASP A 177 1.19 9.02 16.49
C ASP A 177 1.90 7.75 16.98
N MET A 178 2.52 7.00 16.06
CA MET A 178 3.26 5.78 16.36
C MET A 178 4.53 6.10 17.15
N LYS A 179 4.77 5.37 18.24
CA LYS A 179 5.90 5.55 19.16
C LYS A 179 6.91 4.42 19.09
N ARG A 180 6.86 3.63 18.02
CA ARG A 180 7.78 2.53 17.76
C ARG A 180 8.26 2.60 16.33
N SER A 181 9.51 2.24 16.12
CA SER A 181 10.14 2.18 14.81
C SER A 181 10.58 0.76 14.48
N PRO A 182 10.67 0.36 13.19
CA PRO A 182 11.21 -0.93 12.79
C PRO A 182 12.73 -1.00 12.99
N HIS A 183 13.28 -2.21 13.01
CA HIS A 183 14.73 -2.43 13.07
C HIS A 183 15.44 -1.89 11.82
N ILE A 184 14.81 -2.01 10.65
CA ILE A 184 15.28 -1.41 9.40
C ILE A 184 14.19 -0.51 8.86
N ALA A 185 14.43 0.80 8.88
CA ALA A 185 13.52 1.82 8.37
C ALA A 185 13.95 2.29 6.98
N VAL A 186 13.04 2.26 6.00
CA VAL A 186 13.31 2.72 4.63
C VAL A 186 12.38 3.88 4.29
N MET A 187 12.95 5.03 3.94
CA MET A 187 12.23 6.21 3.48
C MET A 187 12.53 6.46 2.00
N THR A 188 11.57 6.15 1.11
CA THR A 188 11.78 6.18 -0.33
C THR A 188 11.92 7.59 -0.88
N ASN A 189 10.96 8.46 -0.60
CA ASN A 189 10.93 9.88 -0.98
C ASN A 189 9.84 10.61 -0.23
N LEU A 190 9.89 11.94 -0.23
CA LEU A 190 8.83 12.80 0.29
C LEU A 190 8.50 13.90 -0.71
N ALA A 191 7.22 13.98 -1.07
CA ALA A 191 6.62 15.00 -1.92
C ALA A 191 5.22 15.32 -1.39
N PRO A 192 4.63 16.48 -1.68
CA PRO A 192 3.29 16.83 -1.24
C PRO A 192 2.26 15.76 -1.59
N ASN A 193 1.58 15.23 -0.57
CA ASN A 193 0.55 14.21 -0.72
C ASN A 193 -0.34 14.20 0.53
N HIS A 194 -1.61 13.82 0.40
CA HIS A 194 -2.58 13.71 1.51
C HIS A 194 -2.75 14.99 2.35
N LEU A 195 -2.60 16.19 1.74
CA LEU A 195 -2.80 17.48 2.39
C LEU A 195 -4.29 17.83 2.60
N ASP A 196 -5.17 16.97 2.12
CA ASP A 196 -6.61 16.96 2.44
C ASP A 196 -6.91 16.40 3.84
N VAL A 197 -5.97 15.65 4.43
CA VAL A 197 -6.12 15.03 5.76
C VAL A 197 -5.08 15.53 6.75
N HIS A 198 -3.82 15.67 6.35
CA HIS A 198 -2.79 16.34 7.15
C HIS A 198 -3.00 17.85 7.11
N LYS A 199 -2.74 18.53 8.23
CA LYS A 199 -2.90 19.98 8.35
C LYS A 199 -2.05 20.75 7.33
N ASP A 200 -0.82 20.24 7.12
CA ASP A 200 0.18 20.82 6.22
C ASP A 200 1.26 19.78 5.89
N MET A 201 2.27 20.23 5.12
CA MET A 201 3.40 19.39 4.75
C MET A 201 4.30 19.05 5.96
N ASP A 202 4.37 19.91 6.95
CA ASP A 202 5.20 19.68 8.14
C ASP A 202 4.62 18.56 9.00
N GLU A 203 3.29 18.52 9.20
CA GLU A 203 2.63 17.38 9.87
C GLU A 203 2.80 16.08 9.08
N TYR A 204 2.71 16.14 7.74
CA TYR A 204 2.92 14.97 6.90
C TYR A 204 4.35 14.42 7.02
N ILE A 205 5.36 15.30 7.03
CA ILE A 205 6.76 14.93 7.25
C ILE A 205 6.94 14.37 8.66
N ALA A 206 6.49 15.09 9.69
CA ALA A 206 6.61 14.67 11.08
C ALA A 206 5.97 13.31 11.35
N ALA A 207 4.80 13.03 10.74
CA ALA A 207 4.18 11.72 10.83
C ALA A 207 5.11 10.61 10.29
N LYS A 208 5.77 10.85 9.15
CA LYS A 208 6.67 9.85 8.55
C LYS A 208 8.02 9.73 9.25
N GLU A 209 8.47 10.77 9.94
CA GLU A 209 9.67 10.71 10.77
C GLU A 209 9.57 9.65 11.87
N ASN A 210 8.36 9.32 12.34
CA ASN A 210 8.16 8.27 13.34
C ASN A 210 8.63 6.88 12.88
N ILE A 211 8.90 6.68 11.60
CA ILE A 211 9.49 5.40 11.13
C ILE A 211 10.92 5.20 11.67
N TYR A 212 11.65 6.27 12.02
CA TYR A 212 13.03 6.16 12.50
C TYR A 212 13.28 6.86 13.85
N LEU A 213 12.38 7.76 14.30
CA LEU A 213 12.61 8.54 15.52
C LEU A 213 12.69 7.72 16.82
N HIS A 214 12.15 6.53 16.81
CA HIS A 214 12.14 5.62 17.96
C HIS A 214 13.08 4.42 17.79
N GLN A 215 14.02 4.51 16.84
CA GLN A 215 15.07 3.50 16.65
C GLN A 215 16.16 3.65 17.70
N HIS A 216 16.88 2.56 17.95
CA HIS A 216 17.99 2.44 18.90
C HIS A 216 19.33 2.27 18.19
N GLU A 217 20.43 2.31 18.92
CA GLU A 217 21.74 1.90 18.44
C GLU A 217 21.67 0.43 17.95
N GLY A 218 22.15 0.17 16.75
CA GLY A 218 22.05 -1.14 16.10
C GLY A 218 20.89 -1.28 15.11
N ASP A 219 19.91 -0.38 15.15
CA ASP A 219 18.91 -0.27 14.08
C ASP A 219 19.47 0.48 12.87
N ILE A 220 18.77 0.37 11.72
CA ILE A 220 19.22 0.95 10.45
C ILE A 220 18.15 1.89 9.90
N ALA A 221 18.53 3.13 9.56
CA ALA A 221 17.67 4.10 8.89
C ALA A 221 18.21 4.39 7.47
N ILE A 222 17.39 4.14 6.45
CA ILE A 222 17.76 4.24 5.04
C ILE A 222 17.00 5.37 4.37
N PHE A 223 17.74 6.28 3.71
CA PHE A 223 17.16 7.48 3.11
C PHE A 223 17.59 7.66 1.65
N ASN A 224 16.72 8.28 0.87
CA ASN A 224 17.00 8.70 -0.49
C ASN A 224 17.82 10.00 -0.49
N GLU A 225 19.07 9.93 -0.93
CA GLU A 225 19.98 11.09 -1.01
C GLU A 225 19.59 12.05 -2.15
N ASP A 226 18.84 11.59 -3.14
CA ASP A 226 18.37 12.40 -4.26
C ASP A 226 17.15 13.26 -3.94
N ASN A 227 16.47 12.98 -2.84
CA ASN A 227 15.30 13.74 -2.39
C ASN A 227 15.72 14.73 -1.29
N ASP A 228 15.50 16.02 -1.50
CA ASP A 228 15.98 17.08 -0.61
C ASP A 228 15.43 16.99 0.82
N ILE A 229 14.20 16.49 0.96
CA ILE A 229 13.57 16.35 2.27
C ILE A 229 14.20 15.18 3.01
N THR A 230 14.23 13.99 2.42
CA THR A 230 14.78 12.79 3.07
C THR A 230 16.26 12.94 3.39
N ARG A 231 17.05 13.61 2.51
CA ARG A 231 18.45 13.96 2.78
C ARG A 231 18.62 14.86 4.01
N LYS A 232 17.70 15.80 4.25
CA LYS A 232 17.73 16.62 5.46
C LYS A 232 17.36 15.79 6.71
N LEU A 233 16.37 14.89 6.56
CA LEU A 233 15.91 14.03 7.65
C LEU A 233 16.96 12.99 8.06
N SER A 234 17.78 12.48 7.15
CA SER A 234 18.85 11.53 7.46
C SER A 234 19.82 12.01 8.54
N LYS A 235 19.99 13.34 8.64
CA LYS A 235 20.88 13.97 9.66
C LYS A 235 20.27 13.95 11.07
N LYS A 236 19.00 13.62 11.23
CA LYS A 236 18.30 13.58 12.52
C LYS A 236 18.22 12.15 13.09
N ALA A 237 18.44 11.12 12.27
CA ALA A 237 18.35 9.75 12.72
C ALA A 237 19.46 9.43 13.74
N ALA A 238 19.08 8.80 14.86
CA ALA A 238 20.02 8.31 15.87
C ALA A 238 20.61 6.94 15.51
N ALA A 239 19.89 6.16 14.70
CA ALA A 239 20.30 4.84 14.22
C ALA A 239 21.41 4.94 13.14
N TRP A 240 22.00 3.80 12.80
CA TRP A 240 22.97 3.74 11.71
C TRP A 240 22.31 4.17 10.40
N THR A 241 22.77 5.31 9.87
CA THR A 241 22.19 5.94 8.69
C THR A 241 22.88 5.46 7.42
N ARG A 242 22.11 4.88 6.51
CA ARG A 242 22.54 4.48 5.18
C ARG A 242 21.77 5.23 4.11
N LEU A 243 22.38 5.41 2.94
CA LEU A 243 21.83 6.24 1.87
C LEU A 243 21.66 5.43 0.59
N PHE A 244 20.70 5.80 -0.24
CA PHE A 244 20.66 5.32 -1.61
C PHE A 244 20.49 6.49 -2.60
N SER A 245 21.11 6.38 -3.77
CA SER A 245 21.08 7.41 -4.80
C SER A 245 21.25 6.85 -6.21
N ARG A 246 20.49 7.35 -7.16
CA ARG A 246 20.73 7.09 -8.59
C ARG A 246 21.55 8.18 -9.27
N ARG A 247 21.78 9.31 -8.61
CA ARG A 247 22.42 10.50 -9.23
C ARG A 247 23.85 10.71 -8.79
N LYS A 248 24.25 10.18 -7.64
CA LYS A 248 25.58 10.38 -7.06
C LYS A 248 26.00 9.20 -6.19
N GLU A 249 27.30 9.05 -5.99
CA GLU A 249 27.85 8.07 -5.07
C GLU A 249 27.54 8.45 -3.62
N VAL A 250 27.30 7.47 -2.78
CA VAL A 250 27.07 7.62 -1.34
C VAL A 250 28.21 7.01 -0.54
N THR A 251 28.39 7.45 0.68
CA THR A 251 29.45 6.97 1.57
C THR A 251 29.19 5.59 2.15
N ASP A 252 27.90 5.27 2.39
CA ASP A 252 27.42 3.98 2.87
C ASP A 252 26.02 3.74 2.30
N GLY A 253 25.80 2.61 1.63
CA GLY A 253 24.58 2.22 0.96
C GLY A 253 24.71 2.01 -0.54
N ALA A 254 23.60 1.99 -1.27
CA ALA A 254 23.58 1.64 -2.69
C ALA A 254 23.48 2.89 -3.59
N PHE A 255 24.21 2.87 -4.70
CA PHE A 255 24.15 3.94 -5.69
C PHE A 255 24.31 3.42 -7.11
N LEU A 256 23.93 4.25 -8.07
CA LEU A 256 24.10 3.94 -9.49
C LEU A 256 25.41 4.53 -10.02
N ARG A 257 26.28 3.67 -10.57
CA ARG A 257 27.48 4.07 -11.30
C ARG A 257 27.37 3.58 -12.74
N GLY A 258 27.18 4.52 -13.68
CA GLY A 258 26.78 4.14 -15.05
C GLY A 258 25.47 3.35 -15.01
N ASP A 259 25.50 2.13 -15.51
CA ASP A 259 24.34 1.21 -15.51
C ASP A 259 24.43 0.14 -14.41
N THR A 260 25.36 0.27 -13.46
CA THR A 260 25.59 -0.70 -12.39
C THR A 260 25.10 -0.18 -11.04
N ILE A 261 24.28 -0.96 -10.35
CA ILE A 261 23.97 -0.76 -8.92
C ILE A 261 25.18 -1.27 -8.14
N VAL A 262 25.82 -0.36 -7.43
CA VAL A 262 26.96 -0.62 -6.54
C VAL A 262 26.52 -0.42 -5.10
N LEU A 263 26.90 -1.32 -4.22
CA LEU A 263 26.74 -1.18 -2.78
C LEU A 263 28.09 -0.85 -2.15
N ARG A 264 28.12 0.15 -1.27
CA ARG A 264 29.28 0.50 -0.46
C ARG A 264 28.98 0.26 1.02
N HIS A 265 29.87 -0.45 1.69
CA HIS A 265 29.80 -0.75 3.10
C HIS A 265 31.22 -0.79 3.68
N ASP A 266 31.47 -0.05 4.75
CA ASP A 266 32.79 0.03 5.41
C ASP A 266 33.95 0.32 4.43
N GLY A 267 33.71 1.15 3.44
CA GLY A 267 34.69 1.49 2.41
C GLY A 267 34.91 0.43 1.33
N CYS A 268 34.33 -0.76 1.46
CA CYS A 268 34.32 -1.79 0.42
C CYS A 268 33.16 -1.55 -0.57
N GLU A 269 33.38 -1.87 -1.83
CA GLU A 269 32.38 -1.74 -2.88
C GLU A 269 32.12 -3.08 -3.56
N GLU A 270 30.84 -3.37 -3.80
CA GLU A 270 30.41 -4.55 -4.53
C GLU A 270 29.43 -4.18 -5.65
N ALA A 271 29.65 -4.71 -6.84
CA ALA A 271 28.76 -4.57 -7.98
C ALA A 271 27.61 -5.58 -7.84
N VAL A 272 26.41 -5.11 -7.45
CA VAL A 272 25.28 -5.98 -7.14
C VAL A 272 24.56 -6.45 -8.40
N MET A 273 24.15 -5.53 -9.30
CA MET A 273 23.41 -5.85 -10.53
C MET A 273 23.51 -4.73 -11.57
N GLN A 274 23.21 -5.06 -12.83
CA GLN A 274 23.00 -4.07 -13.88
C GLN A 274 21.55 -3.57 -13.89
N ILE A 275 21.29 -2.35 -14.33
CA ILE A 275 19.90 -1.87 -14.52
C ILE A 275 19.14 -2.72 -15.55
N SER A 276 19.83 -3.33 -16.50
CA SER A 276 19.26 -4.28 -17.47
C SER A 276 18.78 -5.60 -16.86
N ASP A 277 19.22 -5.93 -15.64
CA ASP A 277 18.71 -7.08 -14.88
C ASP A 277 17.32 -6.77 -14.28
N ILE A 278 16.97 -5.48 -14.15
CA ILE A 278 15.69 -5.06 -13.55
C ILE A 278 14.59 -5.18 -14.60
N ARG A 279 13.74 -6.17 -14.43
CA ARG A 279 12.60 -6.42 -15.33
C ARG A 279 11.52 -5.33 -15.27
N LEU A 280 11.37 -4.67 -14.13
CA LEU A 280 10.42 -3.56 -13.98
C LEU A 280 10.90 -2.33 -14.74
N PRO A 281 10.09 -1.75 -15.65
CA PRO A 281 10.50 -0.61 -16.44
C PRO A 281 10.58 0.68 -15.61
N GLY A 282 11.47 1.59 -16.02
CA GLY A 282 11.54 2.95 -15.50
C GLY A 282 12.54 3.17 -14.38
N MET A 283 13.19 4.35 -14.41
CA MET A 283 14.23 4.74 -13.45
C MET A 283 13.76 4.85 -12.00
N HIS A 284 12.46 5.08 -11.76
CA HIS A 284 11.88 5.02 -10.42
C HIS A 284 11.94 3.61 -9.81
N ASN A 285 11.93 2.56 -10.64
CA ASN A 285 12.14 1.20 -10.15
C ASN A 285 13.59 0.92 -9.82
N VAL A 286 14.54 1.53 -10.54
CA VAL A 286 15.97 1.50 -10.14
C VAL A 286 16.14 2.10 -8.74
N GLU A 287 15.46 3.21 -8.40
CA GLU A 287 15.46 3.78 -7.05
C GLU A 287 14.87 2.80 -6.01
N ASN A 288 13.78 2.11 -6.34
CA ASN A 288 13.18 1.10 -5.46
C ASN A 288 14.15 -0.07 -5.20
N TYR A 289 14.91 -0.50 -6.22
CA TYR A 289 15.96 -1.52 -6.08
C TYR A 289 17.15 -1.03 -5.27
N LEU A 290 17.60 0.20 -5.45
CA LEU A 290 18.66 0.81 -4.64
C LEU A 290 18.28 0.81 -3.15
N ALA A 291 17.05 1.19 -2.83
CA ALA A 291 16.52 1.15 -1.47
C ALA A 291 16.49 -0.30 -0.91
N ALA A 292 15.99 -1.26 -1.70
CA ALA A 292 15.90 -2.66 -1.29
C ALA A 292 17.29 -3.32 -1.10
N VAL A 293 18.24 -3.07 -2.02
CA VAL A 293 19.63 -3.56 -1.93
C VAL A 293 20.28 -3.02 -0.66
N THR A 294 20.11 -1.71 -0.36
CA THR A 294 20.65 -1.12 0.88
C THR A 294 20.06 -1.77 2.13
N ALA A 295 18.74 -2.07 2.11
CA ALA A 295 18.04 -2.66 3.26
C ALA A 295 18.42 -4.13 3.51
N LEU A 296 18.85 -4.83 2.47
CA LEU A 296 19.09 -6.28 2.52
C LEU A 296 20.58 -6.65 2.50
N ASP A 297 21.46 -5.66 2.60
CA ASP A 297 22.90 -5.88 2.71
C ASP A 297 23.21 -6.77 3.92
N GLY A 298 24.00 -7.83 3.69
CA GLY A 298 24.31 -8.83 4.70
C GLY A 298 23.17 -9.82 5.03
N LEU A 299 21.93 -9.59 4.56
CA LEU A 299 20.78 -10.46 4.81
C LEU A 299 20.47 -11.39 3.62
N VAL A 300 20.72 -10.94 2.40
CA VAL A 300 20.45 -11.65 1.15
C VAL A 300 21.69 -11.65 0.27
N PRO A 301 22.12 -12.80 -0.28
CA PRO A 301 23.24 -12.85 -1.24
C PRO A 301 22.95 -12.02 -2.50
N TYR A 302 23.96 -11.33 -3.04
CA TYR A 302 23.79 -10.45 -4.21
C TYR A 302 23.32 -11.19 -5.46
N GLU A 303 23.72 -12.45 -5.63
CA GLU A 303 23.23 -13.30 -6.73
C GLU A 303 21.71 -13.50 -6.65
N VAL A 304 21.18 -13.68 -5.43
CA VAL A 304 19.73 -13.84 -5.20
C VAL A 304 19.01 -12.53 -5.48
N MET A 305 19.59 -11.38 -5.07
CA MET A 305 19.04 -10.06 -5.39
C MET A 305 18.95 -9.83 -6.90
N ARG A 306 20.02 -10.21 -7.64
CA ARG A 306 20.10 -10.09 -9.10
C ARG A 306 19.07 -10.98 -9.79
N GLU A 307 18.96 -12.23 -9.38
CA GLU A 307 17.99 -13.15 -9.97
C GLU A 307 16.54 -12.72 -9.67
N THR A 308 16.29 -12.21 -8.47
CA THR A 308 14.97 -11.61 -8.15
C THR A 308 14.69 -10.41 -9.06
N ALA A 309 15.67 -9.57 -9.37
CA ALA A 309 15.46 -8.43 -10.27
C ALA A 309 15.06 -8.88 -11.70
N ARG A 310 15.59 -10.02 -12.17
CA ARG A 310 15.27 -10.60 -13.48
C ARG A 310 13.88 -11.24 -13.54
N THR A 311 13.39 -11.73 -12.43
CA THR A 311 12.16 -12.53 -12.36
C THR A 311 10.95 -11.76 -11.82
N PHE A 312 11.17 -10.76 -10.97
CA PHE A 312 10.11 -9.98 -10.35
C PHE A 312 9.36 -9.12 -11.37
N VAL A 313 8.08 -9.43 -11.56
CA VAL A 313 7.19 -8.79 -12.55
C VAL A 313 6.38 -7.62 -11.99
N GLY A 314 6.58 -7.27 -10.73
CA GLY A 314 5.82 -6.21 -10.06
C GLY A 314 4.79 -6.74 -9.06
N VAL A 315 4.02 -5.81 -8.53
CA VAL A 315 2.98 -6.10 -7.54
C VAL A 315 1.71 -6.54 -8.26
N GLU A 316 1.12 -7.64 -7.83
CA GLU A 316 -0.14 -8.14 -8.38
C GLU A 316 -1.21 -7.02 -8.35
N HIS A 317 -1.96 -6.90 -9.43
CA HIS A 317 -2.99 -5.86 -9.66
C HIS A 317 -2.49 -4.40 -9.77
N ARG A 318 -1.18 -4.15 -9.83
CA ARG A 318 -0.61 -2.80 -9.98
C ARG A 318 0.24 -2.69 -11.23
N ILE A 319 -0.33 -2.18 -12.31
CA ILE A 319 0.28 -2.14 -13.64
C ILE A 319 0.95 -3.48 -13.98
N GLU A 320 0.31 -4.56 -13.53
CA GLU A 320 0.80 -5.93 -13.63
C GLU A 320 0.71 -6.38 -15.10
N PRO A 321 1.83 -6.73 -15.77
CA PRO A 321 1.77 -7.30 -17.11
C PRO A 321 1.09 -8.68 -17.05
N VAL A 322 0.02 -8.85 -17.82
CA VAL A 322 -0.75 -10.10 -17.85
C VAL A 322 -0.29 -11.00 -18.99
N ARG A 323 -0.38 -10.48 -20.22
CA ARG A 323 -0.06 -11.24 -21.44
C ARG A 323 0.14 -10.30 -22.63
N THR A 324 0.95 -10.72 -23.60
CA THR A 324 1.00 -10.09 -24.93
C THR A 324 0.26 -11.00 -25.92
N ILE A 325 -0.77 -10.49 -26.61
CA ILE A 325 -1.59 -11.21 -27.56
C ILE A 325 -1.60 -10.44 -28.89
N ARG A 326 -1.22 -11.03 -29.98
CA ARG A 326 -1.14 -10.41 -31.34
C ARG A 326 -0.31 -9.12 -31.33
N GLY A 327 0.70 -9.03 -30.44
CA GLY A 327 1.54 -7.84 -30.25
C GLY A 327 0.85 -6.71 -29.47
N VAL A 328 -0.28 -6.96 -28.83
CA VAL A 328 -0.97 -6.06 -27.87
C VAL A 328 -0.60 -6.45 -26.46
N GLN A 329 -0.13 -5.51 -25.67
CA GLN A 329 0.24 -5.73 -24.27
C GLN A 329 -0.95 -5.47 -23.34
N TRP A 330 -1.24 -6.38 -22.43
CA TRP A 330 -2.35 -6.31 -21.50
C TRP A 330 -1.84 -6.13 -20.06
N TYR A 331 -2.36 -5.11 -19.37
CA TYR A 331 -1.95 -4.76 -18.01
C TYR A 331 -3.14 -4.74 -17.05
N ASN A 332 -2.93 -5.28 -15.85
CA ASN A 332 -3.89 -5.27 -14.76
C ASN A 332 -3.47 -4.23 -13.71
N ASP A 333 -4.23 -3.16 -13.61
CA ASP A 333 -4.08 -2.12 -12.59
C ASP A 333 -5.37 -1.99 -11.76
N SER A 334 -5.99 -3.13 -11.45
CA SER A 334 -7.27 -3.19 -10.72
C SER A 334 -7.22 -2.53 -9.34
N ILE A 335 -6.03 -2.38 -8.75
CA ILE A 335 -5.82 -1.66 -7.48
C ILE A 335 -6.10 -0.15 -7.60
N ALA A 336 -6.11 0.42 -8.80
CA ALA A 336 -6.41 1.83 -9.06
C ALA A 336 -7.90 2.13 -8.84
N SER A 337 -8.33 2.09 -7.57
CA SER A 337 -9.72 2.25 -7.15
C SER A 337 -10.10 3.71 -6.83
N SER A 338 -9.39 4.67 -7.41
CA SER A 338 -9.68 6.11 -7.36
C SER A 338 -9.09 6.84 -8.57
N PRO A 339 -9.64 8.01 -8.96
CA PRO A 339 -9.12 8.83 -10.06
C PRO A 339 -7.62 9.10 -9.97
N THR A 340 -7.12 9.50 -8.82
CA THR A 340 -5.70 9.80 -8.59
C THR A 340 -4.78 8.61 -8.88
N ARG A 341 -5.20 7.39 -8.54
CA ARG A 341 -4.41 6.19 -8.81
C ARG A 341 -4.38 5.84 -10.29
N THR A 342 -5.50 5.97 -11.00
CA THR A 342 -5.55 5.78 -12.45
C THR A 342 -4.70 6.83 -13.18
N ILE A 343 -4.70 8.10 -12.73
CA ILE A 343 -3.79 9.12 -13.24
C ILE A 343 -2.33 8.67 -13.12
N ALA A 344 -1.93 8.18 -11.95
CA ALA A 344 -0.57 7.66 -11.75
C ALA A 344 -0.27 6.46 -12.66
N GLY A 345 -1.25 5.58 -12.87
CA GLY A 345 -1.15 4.44 -13.79
C GLY A 345 -0.99 4.87 -15.25
N LEU A 346 -1.77 5.84 -15.71
CA LEU A 346 -1.69 6.38 -17.07
C LEU A 346 -0.33 7.03 -17.36
N ASN A 347 0.22 7.77 -16.40
CA ASN A 347 1.51 8.41 -16.50
C ASN A 347 2.72 7.44 -16.51
N ALA A 348 2.49 6.15 -16.23
CA ALA A 348 3.53 5.13 -16.32
C ALA A 348 3.75 4.64 -17.78
N PHE A 349 2.83 4.94 -18.70
CA PHE A 349 2.94 4.57 -20.09
C PHE A 349 3.40 5.76 -20.95
N ASN A 350 4.32 5.52 -21.87
CA ASN A 350 4.80 6.53 -22.81
C ASN A 350 3.85 6.73 -24.01
N GLU A 351 2.96 5.76 -24.25
CA GLU A 351 2.06 5.71 -25.38
C GLU A 351 0.61 5.78 -24.94
N LYS A 352 -0.29 6.19 -25.86
CA LYS A 352 -1.71 6.20 -25.58
C LYS A 352 -2.26 4.78 -25.41
N VAL A 353 -3.00 4.57 -24.33
CA VAL A 353 -3.54 3.24 -23.98
C VAL A 353 -5.02 3.10 -24.37
N ILE A 354 -5.48 1.85 -24.45
CA ILE A 354 -6.90 1.49 -24.36
C ILE A 354 -7.20 1.29 -22.87
N LEU A 355 -8.03 2.16 -22.31
CA LEU A 355 -8.36 2.16 -20.89
C LEU A 355 -9.71 1.51 -20.63
N LEU A 356 -9.74 0.50 -19.75
CA LEU A 356 -10.95 -0.05 -19.17
C LEU A 356 -11.17 0.60 -17.81
N ALA A 357 -12.29 1.35 -17.65
CA ALA A 357 -12.56 2.11 -16.42
C ALA A 357 -14.04 2.02 -15.99
N GLY A 358 -14.28 2.39 -14.73
CA GLY A 358 -15.58 2.38 -14.08
C GLY A 358 -15.70 1.34 -12.97
N GLY A 359 -16.82 1.37 -12.28
CA GLY A 359 -17.09 0.54 -11.11
C GLY A 359 -18.00 1.23 -10.11
N TYR A 360 -17.85 0.90 -8.82
CA TYR A 360 -18.63 1.43 -7.70
C TYR A 360 -18.30 2.91 -7.40
N ASP A 361 -19.32 3.72 -7.19
CA ASP A 361 -19.18 5.13 -6.88
C ASP A 361 -18.81 5.36 -5.40
N LYS A 362 -17.66 5.97 -5.17
CA LYS A 362 -17.22 6.48 -3.87
C LYS A 362 -17.48 7.97 -3.67
N HIS A 363 -18.25 8.59 -4.58
CA HIS A 363 -18.52 10.02 -4.61
C HIS A 363 -17.24 10.89 -4.73
N ILE A 364 -16.21 10.36 -5.42
CA ILE A 364 -14.97 11.09 -5.71
C ILE A 364 -15.12 11.77 -7.08
N PRO A 365 -14.85 13.08 -7.20
CA PRO A 365 -14.96 13.79 -8.48
C PRO A 365 -14.02 13.21 -9.55
N PHE A 366 -14.55 13.03 -10.78
CA PHE A 366 -13.77 12.56 -11.93
C PHE A 366 -13.17 13.70 -12.77
N ALA A 367 -13.52 14.96 -12.50
CA ALA A 367 -12.99 16.10 -13.23
C ALA A 367 -11.43 16.14 -13.28
N PRO A 368 -10.68 15.81 -12.20
CA PRO A 368 -9.22 15.76 -12.27
C PRO A 368 -8.65 14.65 -13.17
N LEU A 369 -9.41 13.57 -13.41
CA LEU A 369 -9.02 12.46 -14.28
C LEU A 369 -9.14 12.82 -15.76
N ALA A 370 -10.10 13.66 -16.13
CA ALA A 370 -10.48 13.91 -17.50
C ALA A 370 -9.35 14.44 -18.40
N PRO A 371 -8.51 15.42 -17.99
CA PRO A 371 -7.38 15.89 -18.81
C PRO A 371 -6.37 14.77 -19.09
N GLU A 372 -6.08 13.92 -18.09
CA GLU A 372 -5.13 12.83 -18.26
C GLU A 372 -5.69 11.71 -19.17
N VAL A 373 -7.01 11.48 -19.14
CA VAL A 373 -7.67 10.57 -20.08
C VAL A 373 -7.56 11.11 -21.50
N VAL A 374 -7.83 12.39 -21.74
CA VAL A 374 -7.71 13.02 -23.07
C VAL A 374 -6.27 12.91 -23.60
N LYS A 375 -5.29 13.10 -22.73
CA LYS A 375 -3.87 13.07 -23.08
C LYS A 375 -3.35 11.66 -23.35
N HIS A 376 -3.68 10.70 -22.49
CA HIS A 376 -3.05 9.38 -22.45
C HIS A 376 -3.89 8.22 -22.99
N VAL A 377 -5.15 8.45 -23.32
CA VAL A 377 -6.05 7.38 -23.78
C VAL A 377 -6.40 7.57 -25.25
N LYS A 378 -6.41 6.49 -26.02
CA LYS A 378 -6.90 6.48 -27.41
C LYS A 378 -8.32 5.92 -27.53
N LEU A 379 -8.68 4.98 -26.64
CA LEU A 379 -10.00 4.37 -26.54
C LEU A 379 -10.36 4.19 -25.06
N LEU A 380 -11.45 4.80 -24.63
CA LEU A 380 -11.99 4.67 -23.28
C LEU A 380 -13.18 3.71 -23.30
N ILE A 381 -13.05 2.60 -22.59
CA ILE A 381 -14.10 1.59 -22.46
C ILE A 381 -14.63 1.65 -21.03
N LEU A 382 -15.92 1.94 -20.89
CA LEU A 382 -16.56 2.19 -19.61
C LEU A 382 -17.59 1.12 -19.26
N CYS A 383 -17.59 0.68 -18.00
CA CYS A 383 -18.64 -0.17 -17.43
C CYS A 383 -18.89 0.14 -15.94
N GLY A 384 -19.97 -0.41 -15.39
CA GLY A 384 -20.33 -0.25 -13.98
C GLY A 384 -21.01 1.09 -13.66
N ALA A 385 -21.33 1.28 -12.38
CA ALA A 385 -22.20 2.35 -11.90
C ALA A 385 -21.68 3.80 -12.18
N THR A 386 -20.36 3.97 -12.29
CA THR A 386 -19.73 5.29 -12.51
C THR A 386 -19.50 5.64 -13.98
N ALA A 387 -19.88 4.77 -14.89
CA ALA A 387 -19.59 4.93 -16.31
C ALA A 387 -20.13 6.28 -16.87
N ASP A 388 -21.36 6.70 -16.48
CA ASP A 388 -21.95 7.98 -16.90
C ASP A 388 -21.17 9.18 -16.36
N ALA A 389 -20.76 9.11 -15.10
CA ALA A 389 -20.04 10.20 -14.44
C ALA A 389 -18.63 10.41 -15.05
N ILE A 390 -17.93 9.31 -15.38
CA ILE A 390 -16.62 9.38 -16.04
C ILE A 390 -16.76 9.93 -17.46
N GLU A 391 -17.72 9.44 -18.25
CA GLU A 391 -17.97 9.95 -19.61
C GLU A 391 -18.30 11.43 -19.59
N LYS A 392 -19.20 11.85 -18.69
CA LYS A 392 -19.56 13.26 -18.54
C LYS A 392 -18.33 14.12 -18.25
N ALA A 393 -17.51 13.72 -17.27
CA ALA A 393 -16.29 14.45 -16.91
C ALA A 393 -15.32 14.58 -18.09
N VAL A 394 -15.13 13.51 -18.88
CA VAL A 394 -14.25 13.53 -20.06
C VAL A 394 -14.82 14.42 -21.16
N ARG A 395 -16.15 14.36 -21.44
CA ARG A 395 -16.79 15.19 -22.47
C ARG A 395 -16.82 16.67 -22.11
N GLU A 396 -16.89 17.00 -20.81
CA GLU A 396 -16.86 18.38 -20.31
C GLU A 396 -15.43 18.94 -20.19
N CYS A 397 -14.39 18.12 -20.41
CA CYS A 397 -13.00 18.58 -20.40
C CYS A 397 -12.76 19.54 -21.59
N PRO A 398 -12.18 20.74 -21.34
CA PRO A 398 -11.93 21.72 -22.42
C PRO A 398 -11.07 21.18 -23.58
N ASP A 399 -10.15 20.25 -23.28
CA ASP A 399 -9.25 19.65 -24.26
C ASP A 399 -9.88 18.45 -25.02
N TYR A 400 -11.12 18.08 -24.71
CA TYR A 400 -11.81 16.98 -25.38
C TYR A 400 -12.44 17.45 -26.70
N HIS A 401 -11.88 17.01 -27.81
CA HIS A 401 -12.33 17.31 -29.18
C HIS A 401 -12.77 16.04 -29.94
N GLY A 402 -13.46 15.12 -29.24
CA GLY A 402 -13.90 13.86 -29.80
C GLY A 402 -12.90 12.70 -29.67
N SER A 403 -11.75 12.94 -29.04
CA SER A 403 -10.75 11.90 -28.69
C SER A 403 -10.40 11.98 -27.20
N PRO A 404 -10.34 10.84 -26.49
CA PRO A 404 -10.51 9.46 -26.95
C PRO A 404 -11.94 9.13 -27.41
N GLU A 405 -12.09 8.12 -28.27
CA GLU A 405 -13.38 7.47 -28.50
C GLU A 405 -13.85 6.82 -27.20
N ILE A 406 -15.16 6.94 -26.90
CA ILE A 406 -15.77 6.41 -25.67
C ILE A 406 -16.76 5.32 -26.04
N VAL A 407 -16.61 4.15 -25.46
CA VAL A 407 -17.47 2.97 -25.67
C VAL A 407 -18.03 2.51 -24.33
N ARG A 408 -19.32 2.15 -24.32
CA ARG A 408 -20.01 1.59 -23.16
C ARG A 408 -20.14 0.09 -23.28
N CYS A 409 -19.94 -0.61 -22.17
CA CYS A 409 -20.11 -2.05 -22.02
C CYS A 409 -20.91 -2.34 -20.74
N GLU A 410 -21.58 -3.50 -20.72
CA GLU A 410 -22.39 -3.92 -19.58
C GLU A 410 -21.55 -4.61 -18.50
N SER A 411 -20.50 -5.31 -18.88
CA SER A 411 -19.66 -6.10 -17.97
C SER A 411 -18.16 -5.94 -18.26
N LEU A 412 -17.32 -6.35 -17.28
CA LEU A 412 -15.88 -6.45 -17.49
C LEU A 412 -15.51 -7.39 -18.65
N GLU A 413 -16.27 -8.47 -18.83
CA GLU A 413 -16.06 -9.41 -19.92
C GLU A 413 -16.29 -8.73 -21.28
N ASP A 414 -17.34 -7.93 -21.41
CA ASP A 414 -17.63 -7.17 -22.63
C ASP A 414 -16.58 -6.09 -22.89
N CYS A 415 -16.06 -5.45 -21.84
CA CYS A 415 -14.94 -4.52 -21.96
C CYS A 415 -13.71 -5.21 -22.55
N VAL A 416 -13.34 -6.38 -22.02
CA VAL A 416 -12.18 -7.16 -22.49
C VAL A 416 -12.39 -7.60 -23.93
N LYS A 417 -13.58 -8.11 -24.29
CA LYS A 417 -13.92 -8.51 -25.67
C LYS A 417 -13.87 -7.32 -26.64
N THR A 418 -14.36 -6.15 -26.21
CA THR A 418 -14.35 -4.93 -27.01
C THR A 418 -12.92 -4.44 -27.23
N ALA A 419 -12.11 -4.38 -26.17
CA ALA A 419 -10.70 -4.03 -26.27
C ALA A 419 -9.94 -4.99 -27.21
N TYR A 420 -10.17 -6.31 -27.08
CA TYR A 420 -9.54 -7.32 -27.94
C TYR A 420 -9.88 -7.17 -29.43
N LYS A 421 -11.12 -6.80 -29.75
CA LYS A 421 -11.57 -6.55 -31.14
C LYS A 421 -11.01 -5.25 -31.73
N ARG A 422 -10.79 -4.25 -30.89
CA ARG A 422 -10.41 -2.88 -31.30
C ARG A 422 -8.90 -2.63 -31.25
N ALA A 423 -8.17 -3.39 -30.43
CA ALA A 423 -6.72 -3.25 -30.29
C ALA A 423 -5.99 -3.76 -31.54
N VAL A 424 -4.94 -3.04 -31.92
CA VAL A 424 -4.02 -3.39 -33.01
C VAL A 424 -2.61 -3.62 -32.46
N ARG A 425 -1.76 -4.28 -33.25
CA ARG A 425 -0.37 -4.53 -32.86
C ARG A 425 0.33 -3.25 -32.41
N GLY A 426 1.00 -3.30 -31.27
CA GLY A 426 1.68 -2.18 -30.63
C GLY A 426 0.85 -1.47 -29.57
N ASP A 427 -0.45 -1.79 -29.46
CA ASP A 427 -1.30 -1.19 -28.43
C ASP A 427 -1.03 -1.74 -27.04
N ILE A 428 -1.37 -0.90 -26.06
CA ILE A 428 -1.45 -1.25 -24.65
C ILE A 428 -2.91 -1.20 -24.22
N VAL A 429 -3.40 -2.29 -23.61
CA VAL A 429 -4.70 -2.35 -22.95
C VAL A 429 -4.49 -2.42 -21.45
N THR A 430 -5.11 -1.52 -20.69
CA THR A 430 -5.00 -1.53 -19.23
C THR A 430 -6.37 -1.47 -18.55
N LEU A 431 -6.57 -2.36 -17.56
CA LEU A 431 -7.64 -2.23 -16.59
C LEU A 431 -7.15 -1.29 -15.48
N SER A 432 -7.53 -0.02 -15.50
CA SER A 432 -7.24 0.95 -14.43
C SER A 432 -8.54 1.72 -14.10
N PRO A 433 -9.34 1.16 -13.19
CA PRO A 433 -10.78 1.44 -13.11
C PRO A 433 -11.17 2.82 -12.62
N ALA A 434 -10.30 3.56 -11.93
CA ALA A 434 -10.60 4.80 -11.21
C ALA A 434 -11.67 4.67 -10.10
N CYS A 435 -12.20 3.47 -9.88
CA CYS A 435 -13.36 3.18 -9.03
C CYS A 435 -13.14 1.92 -8.18
N ALA A 436 -13.86 1.83 -7.05
CA ALA A 436 -13.92 0.57 -6.31
C ALA A 436 -14.61 -0.52 -7.14
N ALA A 437 -14.55 -1.74 -6.64
CA ALA A 437 -15.07 -2.93 -7.36
C ALA A 437 -16.45 -3.39 -6.88
N PHE A 438 -16.99 -2.78 -5.84
CA PHE A 438 -18.11 -3.30 -5.04
C PHE A 438 -19.47 -3.38 -5.75
N ASP A 439 -19.58 -2.87 -6.97
CA ASP A 439 -20.76 -3.00 -7.83
C ASP A 439 -20.85 -4.37 -8.52
N GLN A 440 -19.69 -4.99 -8.84
CA GLN A 440 -19.64 -6.26 -9.56
C GLN A 440 -18.75 -7.32 -8.87
N PHE A 441 -17.87 -6.93 -7.96
CA PHE A 441 -16.89 -7.80 -7.30
C PHE A 441 -16.76 -7.49 -5.81
N ALA A 442 -16.42 -8.49 -5.00
CA ALA A 442 -16.21 -8.32 -3.56
C ALA A 442 -15.09 -7.32 -3.22
N ASN A 443 -14.07 -7.20 -4.07
CA ASN A 443 -12.93 -6.29 -3.90
C ASN A 443 -12.14 -6.16 -5.21
N PHE A 444 -11.11 -5.29 -5.22
CA PHE A 444 -10.25 -5.07 -6.39
C PHE A 444 -9.42 -6.31 -6.78
N MET A 445 -9.09 -7.19 -5.83
CA MET A 445 -8.33 -8.41 -6.10
C MET A 445 -9.17 -9.38 -6.94
N GLU A 446 -10.43 -9.58 -6.57
CA GLU A 446 -11.34 -10.45 -7.32
C GLU A 446 -11.63 -9.88 -8.73
N ARG A 447 -11.78 -8.56 -8.87
CA ARG A 447 -11.86 -7.91 -10.19
C ARG A 447 -10.61 -8.13 -11.02
N GLY A 448 -9.43 -7.97 -10.40
CA GLY A 448 -8.15 -8.17 -11.08
C GLY A 448 -7.92 -9.63 -11.50
N LYS A 449 -8.27 -10.60 -10.65
CA LYS A 449 -8.22 -12.04 -11.00
C LYS A 449 -9.17 -12.38 -12.14
N ALA A 450 -10.39 -11.83 -12.11
CA ALA A 450 -11.37 -12.00 -13.19
C ALA A 450 -10.84 -11.44 -14.52
N PHE A 451 -10.27 -10.24 -14.50
CA PHE A 451 -9.63 -9.64 -15.68
C PHE A 451 -8.50 -10.52 -16.23
N LYS A 452 -7.58 -10.98 -15.38
CA LYS A 452 -6.49 -11.88 -15.77
C LYS A 452 -7.04 -13.17 -16.42
N LYS A 453 -8.06 -13.78 -15.80
CA LYS A 453 -8.71 -14.99 -16.35
C LYS A 453 -9.30 -14.73 -17.73
N LEU A 454 -9.99 -13.62 -17.92
CA LEU A 454 -10.57 -13.24 -19.22
C LEU A 454 -9.48 -13.03 -20.27
N VAL A 455 -8.42 -12.29 -19.96
CA VAL A 455 -7.30 -12.03 -20.86
C VAL A 455 -6.56 -13.32 -21.22
N MET A 456 -6.31 -14.19 -20.24
CA MET A 456 -5.67 -15.49 -20.49
C MET A 456 -6.51 -16.42 -21.38
N GLY A 457 -7.84 -16.27 -21.38
CA GLY A 457 -8.77 -17.00 -22.21
C GLY A 457 -8.93 -16.48 -23.65
N LEU A 458 -8.31 -15.33 -23.99
CA LEU A 458 -8.38 -14.81 -25.37
C LEU A 458 -7.53 -15.66 -26.32
N GLY A 459 -8.02 -15.81 -27.57
CA GLY A 459 -7.28 -16.50 -28.63
C GLY A 459 -6.01 -15.76 -29.06
N GLU A 460 -5.12 -16.43 -29.79
CA GLU A 460 -3.94 -15.82 -30.42
C GLU A 460 -4.28 -15.08 -31.72
#